data_3e5941ff4a77c2c6afe4e5923f23683d
#
_entry.id   3e5941ff4a77c2c6afe4e5923f23683d
#
_cell.length_a   1.000
_cell.length_b   1.000
_cell.length_c   1.000
_cell.angle_alpha   90.00
_cell.angle_beta   90.00
_cell.angle_gamma   90.00
#
_symmetry.space_group_name_H-M   'P 1'
#
loop_
_entity.id
_entity.type
_entity.pdbx_description
1 polymer ?
#
loop_
_entity_poly.entity_id
_entity_poly.type
_entity_poly.pdbx_seq_one_letter_code
_entity_poly.pdbx_strand_id
1 'polypeptide(L)'
;NPLEIHGYARFAREAAAAGVDGVLLVDCPLEEAAVLQPLRDAGLQQILLAAPTTAPDRMTALCGSAEGFLYYVSFAGITGAAQLSTSDIAARVAEVRSRARAPVAVGFGIRDAASAVAVGGFADAVVIGSALVERLSGAMDAADIEGRARDFLRPIRTALDAR
;
A
#
# COMPACT_ATOMS: atom_id res chain seq x y z
N ASN A 1 7.31 18.25 4.72
CA ASN A 1 7.13 17.22 3.69
C ASN A 1 8.40 17.17 2.83
N PRO A 2 9.11 16.01 2.75
CA PRO A 2 10.33 15.88 1.96
C PRO A 2 10.11 16.18 0.46
N LEU A 3 8.97 15.79 -0.09
CA LEU A 3 8.64 15.98 -1.49
C LEU A 3 8.47 17.46 -1.84
N GLU A 4 7.84 18.21 -0.96
CA GLU A 4 7.67 19.67 -1.11
C GLU A 4 9.01 20.40 -1.08
N ILE A 5 9.90 19.99 -0.16
CA ILE A 5 11.26 20.55 -0.05
C ILE A 5 12.08 20.22 -1.31
N HIS A 6 11.96 19.00 -1.84
CA HIS A 6 12.66 18.57 -3.06
C HIS A 6 12.13 19.24 -4.33
N GLY A 7 10.84 19.60 -4.32
CA GLY A 7 10.08 20.16 -5.42
C GLY A 7 9.43 19.07 -6.29
N TYR A 8 8.10 19.12 -6.42
CA TYR A 8 7.29 18.12 -7.12
C TYR A 8 7.76 17.82 -8.55
N ALA A 9 8.04 18.86 -9.32
CA ALA A 9 8.47 18.72 -10.72
C ALA A 9 9.87 18.07 -10.86
N ARG A 10 10.78 18.35 -9.94
CA ARG A 10 12.09 17.72 -9.91
C ARG A 10 12.00 16.27 -9.52
N PHE A 11 11.29 15.99 -8.42
CA PHE A 11 11.04 14.63 -7.96
C PHE A 11 10.39 13.78 -9.04
N ALA A 12 9.35 14.30 -9.70
CA ALA A 12 8.64 13.59 -10.77
C ALA A 12 9.56 13.11 -11.89
N ARG A 13 10.43 14.01 -12.37
CA ARG A 13 11.41 13.65 -13.41
C ARG A 13 12.43 12.60 -12.94
N GLU A 14 12.97 12.77 -11.74
CA GLU A 14 13.96 11.85 -11.16
C GLU A 14 13.35 10.47 -10.88
N ALA A 15 12.14 10.42 -10.34
CA ALA A 15 11.41 9.18 -10.08
C ALA A 15 11.07 8.43 -11.38
N ALA A 16 10.53 9.12 -12.38
CA ALA A 16 10.24 8.53 -13.69
C ALA A 16 11.51 8.01 -14.36
N ALA A 17 12.61 8.75 -14.32
CA ALA A 17 13.91 8.33 -14.85
C ALA A 17 14.50 7.11 -14.11
N ALA A 18 14.15 6.93 -12.82
CA ALA A 18 14.51 5.78 -12.03
C ALA A 18 13.58 4.56 -12.24
N GLY A 19 12.54 4.67 -13.07
CA GLY A 19 11.59 3.60 -13.36
C GLY A 19 10.49 3.43 -12.31
N VAL A 20 10.16 4.48 -11.57
CA VAL A 20 9.01 4.48 -10.64
C VAL A 20 7.71 4.61 -11.43
N ASP A 21 6.73 3.74 -11.16
CA ASP A 21 5.41 3.74 -11.81
C ASP A 21 4.37 4.52 -10.99
N GLY A 22 4.51 4.58 -9.67
CA GLY A 22 3.54 5.24 -8.80
C GLY A 22 4.12 5.67 -7.47
N VAL A 23 3.44 6.64 -6.83
CA VAL A 23 3.88 7.25 -5.57
C VAL A 23 2.74 7.28 -4.57
N LEU A 24 2.99 6.79 -3.37
CA LEU A 24 2.08 6.90 -2.23
C LEU A 24 2.47 8.10 -1.37
N LEU A 25 1.61 9.12 -1.35
CA LEU A 25 1.76 10.31 -0.53
C LEU A 25 0.71 10.31 0.58
N VAL A 26 1.13 9.99 1.79
CA VAL A 26 0.24 9.81 2.95
C VAL A 26 -0.40 11.12 3.40
N ASP A 27 0.32 12.22 3.24
CA ASP A 27 -0.03 13.57 3.69
C ASP A 27 -0.57 14.49 2.57
N CYS A 28 -0.92 13.92 1.41
CA CYS A 28 -1.57 14.66 0.32
C CYS A 28 -3.00 14.15 0.13
N PRO A 29 -4.01 14.85 0.63
CA PRO A 29 -5.39 14.47 0.44
C PRO A 29 -5.84 14.64 -1.01
N LEU A 30 -6.91 13.92 -1.40
CA LEU A 30 -7.43 13.94 -2.78
C LEU A 30 -7.81 15.34 -3.24
N GLU A 31 -8.28 16.19 -2.32
CA GLU A 31 -8.67 17.57 -2.55
C GLU A 31 -7.50 18.46 -2.97
N GLU A 32 -6.29 18.10 -2.60
CA GLU A 32 -5.04 18.80 -2.96
C GLU A 32 -4.32 18.17 -4.16
N ALA A 33 -4.95 17.21 -4.82
CA ALA A 33 -4.33 16.49 -5.94
C ALA A 33 -3.83 17.37 -7.09
N ALA A 34 -4.28 18.64 -7.19
CA ALA A 34 -3.78 19.59 -8.17
C ALA A 34 -2.27 19.88 -8.02
N VAL A 35 -1.72 19.88 -6.78
CA VAL A 35 -0.28 20.08 -6.55
C VAL A 35 0.57 18.93 -7.09
N LEU A 36 -0.04 17.78 -7.35
CA LEU A 36 0.59 16.57 -7.88
C LEU A 36 0.54 16.49 -9.42
N GLN A 37 0.06 17.55 -10.11
CA GLN A 37 0.04 17.55 -11.58
C GLN A 37 1.40 17.19 -12.19
N PRO A 38 2.56 17.67 -11.68
CA PRO A 38 3.85 17.27 -12.22
C PRO A 38 4.15 15.77 -12.16
N LEU A 39 3.59 15.04 -11.18
CA LEU A 39 3.71 13.57 -11.10
C LEU A 39 2.94 12.91 -12.26
N ARG A 40 1.71 13.35 -12.49
CA ARG A 40 0.88 12.84 -13.60
C ARG A 40 1.48 13.15 -14.96
N ASP A 41 2.02 14.38 -15.14
CA ASP A 41 2.69 14.79 -16.37
C ASP A 41 3.94 13.94 -16.67
N ALA A 42 4.58 13.40 -15.62
CA ALA A 42 5.70 12.46 -15.73
C ALA A 42 5.26 10.99 -15.84
N GLY A 43 3.94 10.70 -15.91
CA GLY A 43 3.41 9.34 -16.02
C GLY A 43 3.35 8.57 -14.69
N LEU A 44 3.57 9.22 -13.55
CA LEU A 44 3.52 8.58 -12.25
C LEU A 44 2.09 8.55 -11.71
N GLN A 45 1.64 7.37 -11.28
CA GLN A 45 0.33 7.18 -10.68
C GLN A 45 0.30 7.60 -9.21
N GLN A 46 -0.78 8.23 -8.79
CA GLN A 46 -1.00 8.52 -7.37
C GLN A 46 -1.67 7.32 -6.70
N ILE A 47 -0.95 6.68 -5.79
CA ILE A 47 -1.52 5.61 -4.97
C ILE A 47 -2.30 6.25 -3.82
N LEU A 48 -3.60 6.01 -3.79
CA LEU A 48 -4.50 6.56 -2.78
C LEU A 48 -4.64 5.61 -1.59
N LEU A 49 -4.88 6.20 -0.42
CA LEU A 49 -4.95 5.48 0.86
C LEU A 49 -6.36 5.57 1.44
N ALA A 50 -6.92 4.41 1.77
CA ALA A 50 -8.19 4.26 2.46
C ALA A 50 -8.02 3.50 3.78
N ALA A 51 -8.89 3.75 4.74
CA ALA A 51 -8.89 3.10 6.05
C ALA A 51 -10.33 2.76 6.49
N PRO A 52 -10.53 1.88 7.48
CA PRO A 52 -11.85 1.59 8.04
C PRO A 52 -12.61 2.83 8.55
N THR A 53 -11.87 3.85 8.93
CA THR A 53 -12.40 5.15 9.42
C THR A 53 -12.70 6.15 8.31
N THR A 54 -12.41 5.80 7.04
CA THR A 54 -12.70 6.68 5.90
C THR A 54 -14.20 6.86 5.75
N ALA A 55 -14.68 8.11 5.74
CA ALA A 55 -16.08 8.44 5.57
C ALA A 55 -16.62 7.92 4.22
N PRO A 56 -17.93 7.54 4.13
CA PRO A 56 -18.51 6.92 2.93
C PRO A 56 -18.34 7.74 1.64
N ASP A 57 -18.56 9.06 1.70
CA ASP A 57 -18.42 9.94 0.54
C ASP A 57 -16.96 10.01 0.07
N ARG A 58 -16.03 10.10 1.02
CA ARG A 58 -14.61 10.07 0.73
C ARG A 58 -14.16 8.72 0.17
N MET A 59 -14.69 7.61 0.70
CA MET A 59 -14.43 6.28 0.14
C MET A 59 -14.89 6.19 -1.32
N THR A 60 -16.07 6.75 -1.63
CA THR A 60 -16.58 6.80 -3.01
C THR A 60 -15.64 7.57 -3.93
N ALA A 61 -15.18 8.74 -3.49
CA ALA A 61 -14.23 9.55 -4.25
C ALA A 61 -12.88 8.83 -4.46
N LEU A 62 -12.33 8.20 -3.42
CA LEU A 62 -11.10 7.42 -3.50
C LEU A 62 -11.23 6.25 -4.48
N CYS A 63 -12.32 5.47 -4.39
CA CYS A 63 -12.59 4.36 -5.31
C CYS A 63 -12.68 4.83 -6.77
N GLY A 64 -13.34 5.97 -7.02
CA GLY A 64 -13.52 6.53 -8.35
C GLY A 64 -12.26 7.16 -8.94
N SER A 65 -11.30 7.56 -8.10
CA SER A 65 -10.05 8.23 -8.49
C SER A 65 -8.81 7.33 -8.38
N ALA A 66 -8.97 6.08 -7.94
CA ALA A 66 -7.84 5.17 -7.74
C ALA A 66 -7.11 4.89 -9.05
N GLU A 67 -5.78 5.00 -9.01
CA GLU A 67 -4.83 4.66 -10.08
C GLU A 67 -3.83 3.64 -9.53
N GLY A 68 -3.24 2.80 -10.40
CA GLY A 68 -2.32 1.74 -9.97
C GLY A 68 -3.00 0.75 -9.03
N PHE A 69 -3.11 1.10 -7.77
CA PHE A 69 -3.91 0.37 -6.78
C PHE A 69 -4.44 1.30 -5.68
N LEU A 70 -5.52 0.90 -5.04
CA LEU A 70 -6.01 1.53 -3.82
C LEU A 70 -5.41 0.81 -2.60
N TYR A 71 -4.67 1.54 -1.76
CA TYR A 71 -4.09 0.96 -0.55
C TYR A 71 -5.08 1.05 0.62
N TYR A 72 -5.65 -0.09 0.99
CA TYR A 72 -6.52 -0.19 2.16
C TYR A 72 -5.69 -0.57 3.40
N VAL A 73 -5.49 0.40 4.29
CA VAL A 73 -4.77 0.22 5.55
C VAL A 73 -5.76 -0.20 6.62
N SER A 74 -5.69 -1.45 7.07
CA SER A 74 -6.49 -1.88 8.21
C SER A 74 -5.68 -1.76 9.49
N PHE A 75 -6.20 -0.99 10.45
CA PHE A 75 -5.57 -0.84 11.76
C PHE A 75 -5.92 -2.03 12.66
N ALA A 76 -5.04 -3.03 12.72
CA ALA A 76 -5.02 -3.94 13.84
C ALA A 76 -3.80 -3.60 14.71
N GLY A 77 -3.96 -2.74 15.68
CA GLY A 77 -2.87 -2.51 16.63
C GLY A 77 -2.69 -1.12 17.20
N ILE A 78 -3.63 -0.18 17.02
CA ILE A 78 -3.61 1.06 17.79
C ILE A 78 -4.64 0.93 18.92
N THR A 79 -4.15 1.01 20.14
CA THR A 79 -4.92 1.04 21.39
C THR A 79 -6.12 1.97 21.29
N GLY A 80 -7.35 1.42 21.34
CA GLY A 80 -8.59 2.19 21.44
C GLY A 80 -9.61 2.02 20.31
N ALA A 81 -9.26 1.47 19.16
CA ALA A 81 -10.24 1.05 18.16
C ALA A 81 -10.60 -0.43 18.39
N ALA A 82 -11.90 -0.76 18.36
CA ALA A 82 -12.35 -2.14 18.44
C ALA A 82 -11.59 -2.98 17.41
N GLN A 83 -10.99 -4.08 17.84
CA GLN A 83 -10.30 -5.01 16.95
C GLN A 83 -11.32 -5.55 15.95
N LEU A 84 -11.24 -5.07 14.71
CA LEU A 84 -12.04 -5.63 13.62
C LEU A 84 -11.58 -7.07 13.40
N SER A 85 -12.51 -8.00 13.34
CA SER A 85 -12.20 -9.38 13.00
C SER A 85 -11.73 -9.47 11.53
N THR A 86 -11.01 -10.52 11.18
CA THR A 86 -10.60 -10.75 9.78
C THR A 86 -11.82 -10.82 8.86
N SER A 87 -12.96 -11.34 9.33
CA SER A 87 -14.21 -11.37 8.56
C SER A 87 -14.79 -9.98 8.30
N ASP A 88 -14.73 -9.07 9.29
CA ASP A 88 -15.22 -7.70 9.11
C ASP A 88 -14.36 -6.94 8.11
N ILE A 89 -13.04 -7.15 8.16
CA ILE A 89 -12.10 -6.57 7.19
C ILE A 89 -12.37 -7.12 5.80
N ALA A 90 -12.56 -8.43 5.65
CA ALA A 90 -12.84 -9.08 4.37
C ALA A 90 -14.13 -8.53 3.74
N ALA A 91 -15.20 -8.35 4.53
CA ALA A 91 -16.45 -7.78 4.05
C ALA A 91 -16.28 -6.33 3.55
N ARG A 92 -15.55 -5.51 4.31
CA ARG A 92 -15.25 -4.11 3.91
C ARG A 92 -14.37 -4.03 2.67
N VAL A 93 -13.34 -4.88 2.58
CA VAL A 93 -12.46 -4.93 1.39
C VAL A 93 -13.25 -5.40 0.17
N ALA A 94 -14.15 -6.37 0.30
CA ALA A 94 -15.02 -6.80 -0.80
C ALA A 94 -15.93 -5.66 -1.30
N GLU A 95 -16.50 -4.87 -0.39
CA GLU A 95 -17.26 -3.67 -0.75
C GLU A 95 -16.39 -2.66 -1.51
N VAL A 96 -15.21 -2.34 -0.99
CA VAL A 96 -14.29 -1.39 -1.63
C VAL A 96 -13.88 -1.90 -3.02
N ARG A 97 -13.53 -3.18 -3.16
CA ARG A 97 -13.16 -3.80 -4.44
C ARG A 97 -14.28 -3.73 -5.47
N SER A 98 -15.53 -3.88 -5.06
CA SER A 98 -16.67 -3.79 -5.99
C SER A 98 -16.88 -2.39 -6.59
N ARG A 99 -16.30 -1.36 -5.97
CA ARG A 99 -16.46 0.05 -6.33
C ARG A 99 -15.17 0.68 -6.88
N ALA A 100 -14.01 0.13 -6.53
CA ALA A 100 -12.72 0.68 -6.92
C ALA A 100 -12.45 0.46 -8.41
N ARG A 101 -11.90 1.48 -9.08
CA ARG A 101 -11.48 1.42 -10.49
C ARG A 101 -10.14 0.70 -10.68
N ALA A 102 -9.37 0.54 -9.60
CA ALA A 102 -8.06 -0.08 -9.56
C ALA A 102 -8.05 -1.26 -8.55
N PRO A 103 -7.10 -2.19 -8.66
CA PRO A 103 -6.94 -3.26 -7.68
C PRO A 103 -6.81 -2.73 -6.24
N VAL A 104 -7.23 -3.52 -5.27
CA VAL A 104 -7.15 -3.15 -3.85
C VAL A 104 -6.03 -3.95 -3.17
N ALA A 105 -5.01 -3.25 -2.72
CA ALA A 105 -3.94 -3.79 -1.91
C ALA A 105 -4.23 -3.59 -0.41
N VAL A 106 -4.05 -4.63 0.39
CA VAL A 106 -4.34 -4.57 1.83
C VAL A 106 -3.06 -4.71 2.65
N GLY A 107 -2.84 -3.76 3.55
CA GLY A 107 -1.78 -3.80 4.55
C GLY A 107 -2.38 -4.08 5.94
N PHE A 108 -2.08 -5.26 6.47
CA PHE A 108 -2.66 -5.71 7.73
C PHE A 108 -1.71 -6.64 8.46
N GLY A 109 -0.79 -6.12 9.24
CA GLY A 109 0.01 -6.92 10.18
C GLY A 109 0.57 -8.23 9.63
N ILE A 110 0.78 -8.32 8.32
CA ILE A 110 1.22 -9.53 7.63
C ILE A 110 2.67 -9.80 8.01
N ARG A 111 2.93 -10.99 8.57
CA ARG A 111 4.24 -11.37 9.13
C ARG A 111 4.80 -12.64 8.53
N ASP A 112 3.97 -13.45 7.88
CA ASP A 112 4.30 -14.78 7.37
C ASP A 112 3.40 -15.19 6.21
N ALA A 113 3.65 -16.37 5.67
CA ALA A 113 2.88 -16.94 4.57
C ALA A 113 1.40 -17.17 4.91
N ALA A 114 1.10 -17.61 6.14
CA ALA A 114 -0.28 -17.90 6.55
C ALA A 114 -1.13 -16.63 6.60
N SER A 115 -0.61 -15.56 7.22
CA SER A 115 -1.28 -14.26 7.24
C SER A 115 -1.41 -13.63 5.86
N ALA A 116 -0.39 -13.78 5.00
CA ALA A 116 -0.44 -13.30 3.62
C ALA A 116 -1.52 -14.02 2.80
N VAL A 117 -1.63 -15.35 2.91
CA VAL A 117 -2.66 -16.15 2.23
C VAL A 117 -4.06 -15.77 2.73
N ALA A 118 -4.23 -15.60 4.04
CA ALA A 118 -5.51 -15.20 4.62
C ALA A 118 -6.01 -13.86 4.07
N VAL A 119 -5.13 -12.85 3.99
CA VAL A 119 -5.47 -11.53 3.44
C VAL A 119 -5.62 -11.60 1.92
N GLY A 120 -4.73 -12.27 1.24
CA GLY A 120 -4.79 -12.45 -0.21
C GLY A 120 -6.05 -13.18 -0.67
N GLY A 121 -6.76 -13.92 0.20
CA GLY A 121 -8.04 -14.55 -0.11
C GLY A 121 -9.16 -13.54 -0.45
N PHE A 122 -9.07 -12.31 0.02
CA PHE A 122 -10.08 -11.26 -0.21
C PHE A 122 -9.52 -9.96 -0.81
N ALA A 123 -8.21 -9.83 -0.96
CA ALA A 123 -7.54 -8.68 -1.55
C ALA A 123 -6.84 -9.05 -2.88
N ASP A 124 -6.61 -8.07 -3.74
CA ASP A 124 -5.88 -8.26 -5.01
C ASP A 124 -4.37 -8.32 -4.78
N ALA A 125 -3.89 -7.63 -3.75
CA ALA A 125 -2.50 -7.64 -3.32
C ALA A 125 -2.36 -7.50 -1.81
N VAL A 126 -1.20 -7.89 -1.28
CA VAL A 126 -0.85 -7.74 0.13
C VAL A 126 0.36 -6.82 0.28
N VAL A 127 0.34 -5.96 1.30
CA VAL A 127 1.44 -5.04 1.61
C VAL A 127 2.09 -5.45 2.92
N ILE A 128 3.40 -5.67 2.87
CA ILE A 128 4.22 -6.05 4.03
C ILE A 128 5.22 -4.94 4.30
N GLY A 129 5.11 -4.30 5.46
CA GLY A 129 6.00 -3.22 5.89
C GLY A 129 6.86 -3.65 7.06
N SER A 130 6.38 -3.43 8.28
CA SER A 130 7.14 -3.57 9.53
C SER A 130 7.85 -4.91 9.68
N ALA A 131 7.21 -6.01 9.31
CA ALA A 131 7.81 -7.34 9.42
C ALA A 131 9.05 -7.51 8.52
N LEU A 132 9.03 -6.92 7.31
CA LEU A 132 10.18 -6.91 6.42
C LEU A 132 11.29 -6.02 6.99
N VAL A 133 10.96 -4.80 7.42
CA VAL A 133 11.92 -3.87 8.03
C VAL A 133 12.60 -4.50 9.24
N GLU A 134 11.85 -5.20 10.09
CA GLU A 134 12.39 -5.92 11.24
C GLU A 134 13.39 -7.01 10.82
N ARG A 135 13.09 -7.76 9.75
CA ARG A 135 14.00 -8.79 9.21
C ARG A 135 15.27 -8.21 8.63
N LEU A 136 15.21 -7.02 8.06
CA LEU A 136 16.38 -6.32 7.50
C LEU A 136 17.21 -5.60 8.56
N SER A 137 16.65 -5.39 9.76
CA SER A 137 17.34 -4.73 10.85
C SER A 137 18.64 -5.47 11.23
N GLY A 138 19.72 -4.70 11.43
CA GLY A 138 21.04 -5.23 11.75
C GLY A 138 21.75 -5.95 10.59
N ALA A 139 21.28 -5.79 9.35
CA ALA A 139 22.01 -6.25 8.19
C ALA A 139 23.34 -5.50 8.05
N MET A 140 24.40 -6.23 7.65
CA MET A 140 25.77 -5.72 7.63
C MET A 140 26.13 -5.04 6.31
N ASP A 141 25.56 -5.50 5.20
CA ASP A 141 25.80 -5.01 3.85
C ASP A 141 24.64 -5.32 2.89
N ALA A 142 24.78 -4.93 1.65
CA ALA A 142 23.75 -5.11 0.62
C ALA A 142 23.44 -6.59 0.34
N ALA A 143 24.42 -7.48 0.38
CA ALA A 143 24.23 -8.91 0.14
C ALA A 143 23.45 -9.58 1.28
N ASP A 144 23.72 -9.17 2.54
CA ASP A 144 22.97 -9.62 3.72
C ASP A 144 21.51 -9.10 3.67
N ILE A 145 21.29 -7.83 3.28
CA ILE A 145 19.95 -7.26 3.05
C ILE A 145 19.19 -8.09 2.03
N GLU A 146 19.78 -8.36 0.87
CA GLU A 146 19.15 -9.14 -0.20
C GLU A 146 18.85 -10.57 0.24
N GLY A 147 19.77 -11.23 0.93
CA GLY A 147 19.58 -12.58 1.47
C GLY A 147 18.38 -12.63 2.44
N ARG A 148 18.34 -11.75 3.44
CA ARG A 148 17.27 -11.69 4.43
C ARG A 148 15.92 -11.36 3.79
N ALA A 149 15.88 -10.42 2.85
CA ALA A 149 14.65 -10.08 2.12
C ALA A 149 14.13 -11.29 1.32
N ARG A 150 15.00 -11.97 0.60
CA ARG A 150 14.66 -13.16 -0.19
C ARG A 150 14.14 -14.29 0.68
N ASP A 151 14.83 -14.60 1.76
CA ASP A 151 14.46 -15.71 2.66
C ASP A 151 13.12 -15.44 3.36
N PHE A 152 12.81 -14.19 3.65
CA PHE A 152 11.53 -13.78 4.22
C PHE A 152 10.40 -13.78 3.18
N LEU A 153 10.63 -13.21 1.99
CA LEU A 153 9.56 -13.00 1.01
C LEU A 153 9.26 -14.24 0.15
N ARG A 154 10.24 -15.11 -0.11
CA ARG A 154 10.05 -16.29 -0.96
C ARG A 154 8.96 -17.24 -0.46
N PRO A 155 8.91 -17.65 0.83
CA PRO A 155 7.84 -18.50 1.33
C PRO A 155 6.46 -17.85 1.19
N ILE A 156 6.38 -16.54 1.40
CA ILE A 156 5.15 -15.76 1.28
C ILE A 156 4.68 -15.77 -0.19
N ARG A 157 5.58 -15.47 -1.13
CA ARG A 157 5.25 -15.46 -2.56
C ARG A 157 4.79 -16.85 -3.03
N THR A 158 5.54 -17.90 -2.66
CA THR A 158 5.19 -19.28 -3.01
C THR A 158 3.79 -19.66 -2.50
N ALA A 159 3.45 -19.28 -1.26
CA ALA A 159 2.14 -19.57 -0.68
C ALA A 159 1.00 -18.78 -1.37
N LEU A 160 1.26 -17.56 -1.80
CA LEU A 160 0.30 -16.77 -2.55
C LEU A 160 0.09 -17.30 -3.98
N ASP A 161 1.10 -17.85 -4.62
CA ASP A 161 1.02 -18.43 -5.97
C ASP A 161 0.33 -19.79 -6.00
N ALA A 162 0.28 -20.50 -4.88
CA ALA A 162 -0.34 -21.82 -4.74
C ALA A 162 -1.87 -21.78 -4.50
N ARG A 163 -2.51 -20.61 -4.52
CA ARG A 163 -3.95 -20.43 -4.29
C ARG A 163 -4.79 -20.72 -5.53
#